data_14c0a0935c7b877482d221a3955d99bf
#
_entry.id   14c0a0935c7b877482d221a3955d99bf
#
_cell.length_a   1.000
_cell.length_b   1.000
_cell.length_c   1.000
_cell.angle_alpha   90.00
_cell.angle_beta   90.00
_cell.angle_gamma   90.00
#
_symmetry.space_group_name_H-M   'P 1'
#
loop_
_entity.id
_entity.type
_entity.pdbx_description
1 polymer ?
#
loop_
_entity_poly.entity_id
_entity_poly.type
_entity_poly.pdbx_seq_one_letter_code
_entity_poly.pdbx_strand_id
1 'polypeptide(L)'
;MTLKTIPIDTIDASGRLRETRPEWVAVLAEELTAGETLPPIEVVATETGHRLIAGAHRLLAHRQVGRLEIEADVKDASAYADAAACRLREIKENMVRFELTVLDRAIALAEWKRLYEAANPLPKRGRPSSKETLQDAAKIFAERFSSAAASVLNISERSIYFAVEIATIDEVVRRELTLHPIADNQGELLALARENVARQRKIAAYLLDADSGITSVADAVAAIDKTPPPDRAPAWEKVSNTFSKLKAAEQYAFFDAHADAITAWMKSKKA
;
A
#
# COMPACT_ATOMS: atom_id res chain seq x y z
N MET A 1 17.12 22.87 -7.30
CA MET A 1 16.87 21.84 -8.30
C MET A 1 18.06 21.80 -9.22
N THR A 2 18.87 20.76 -9.19
CA THR A 2 20.06 20.66 -10.03
C THR A 2 19.89 19.47 -10.97
N LEU A 3 19.29 19.73 -12.14
CA LEU A 3 19.15 18.72 -13.18
C LEU A 3 20.53 18.38 -13.74
N LYS A 4 20.85 17.09 -13.76
CA LYS A 4 22.09 16.54 -14.33
C LYS A 4 21.78 15.24 -15.03
N THR A 5 22.51 14.96 -16.11
CA THR A 5 22.58 13.62 -16.68
C THR A 5 23.65 12.83 -15.93
N ILE A 6 23.29 11.69 -15.40
CA ILE A 6 24.19 10.85 -14.58
C ILE A 6 24.22 9.42 -15.10
N PRO A 7 25.36 8.71 -14.93
CA PRO A 7 25.46 7.30 -15.31
C PRO A 7 24.53 6.43 -14.45
N ILE A 8 23.80 5.53 -15.11
CA ILE A 8 22.81 4.65 -14.46
C ILE A 8 23.46 3.63 -13.52
N ASP A 9 24.67 3.21 -13.79
CA ASP A 9 25.44 2.26 -13.00
C ASP A 9 25.89 2.84 -11.64
N THR A 10 25.98 4.17 -11.52
CA THR A 10 26.31 4.85 -10.28
C THR A 10 25.13 4.97 -9.32
N ILE A 11 23.93 4.51 -9.72
CA ILE A 11 22.70 4.70 -8.94
C ILE A 11 22.38 3.45 -8.12
N ASP A 12 22.49 3.58 -6.79
CA ASP A 12 22.01 2.60 -5.83
C ASP A 12 20.49 2.75 -5.66
N ALA A 13 19.76 1.72 -6.07
CA ALA A 13 18.31 1.60 -5.90
C ALA A 13 17.92 0.49 -4.92
N SER A 14 18.86 -0.03 -4.13
CA SER A 14 18.62 -1.11 -3.17
C SER A 14 17.76 -0.66 -1.98
N GLY A 15 17.16 -1.63 -1.30
CA GLY A 15 16.43 -1.41 -0.05
C GLY A 15 15.17 -0.55 -0.19
N ARG A 16 14.52 -0.54 -1.36
CA ARG A 16 13.28 0.21 -1.61
C ARG A 16 12.11 -0.36 -0.80
N LEU A 17 11.22 0.52 -0.32
CA LEU A 17 9.99 0.11 0.40
C LEU A 17 8.97 -0.56 -0.53
N ARG A 18 8.91 -0.10 -1.77
CA ARG A 18 7.94 -0.57 -2.75
C ARG A 18 8.63 -1.41 -3.82
N GLU A 19 8.07 -2.56 -4.10
CA GLU A 19 8.46 -3.34 -5.27
C GLU A 19 7.99 -2.65 -6.57
N THR A 20 8.79 -2.77 -7.60
CA THR A 20 8.46 -2.22 -8.92
C THR A 20 7.54 -3.19 -9.65
N ARG A 21 6.58 -2.64 -10.39
CA ARG A 21 5.65 -3.41 -11.23
C ARG A 21 6.25 -3.59 -12.62
N PRO A 22 6.54 -4.82 -13.04
CA PRO A 22 7.14 -5.08 -14.36
C PRO A 22 6.34 -4.52 -15.52
N GLU A 23 5.00 -4.54 -15.41
CA GLU A 23 4.10 -4.02 -16.45
C GLU A 23 4.31 -2.52 -16.67
N TRP A 24 4.47 -1.74 -15.59
CA TRP A 24 4.75 -0.31 -15.68
C TRP A 24 6.14 -0.03 -16.23
N VAL A 25 7.12 -0.86 -15.89
CA VAL A 25 8.46 -0.75 -16.46
C VAL A 25 8.42 -0.97 -17.97
N ALA A 26 7.67 -1.97 -18.45
CA ALA A 26 7.50 -2.25 -19.87
C ALA A 26 6.84 -1.08 -20.61
N VAL A 27 5.75 -0.52 -20.09
CA VAL A 27 5.08 0.65 -20.69
C VAL A 27 6.04 1.84 -20.83
N LEU A 28 6.78 2.18 -19.77
CA LEU A 28 7.74 3.27 -19.80
C LEU A 28 8.94 2.98 -20.75
N ALA A 29 9.31 1.70 -20.89
CA ALA A 29 10.35 1.30 -21.84
C ALA A 29 9.87 1.44 -23.30
N GLU A 30 8.60 1.16 -23.58
CA GLU A 30 7.98 1.40 -24.89
C GLU A 30 7.94 2.90 -25.21
N GLU A 31 7.55 3.76 -24.26
CA GLU A 31 7.57 5.22 -24.42
C GLU A 31 8.99 5.72 -24.78
N LEU A 32 10.00 5.24 -24.04
CA LEU A 32 11.42 5.59 -24.32
C LEU A 32 11.88 5.12 -25.71
N THR A 33 11.42 3.96 -26.16
CA THR A 33 11.73 3.40 -27.48
C THR A 33 11.02 4.19 -28.59
N ALA A 34 9.82 4.71 -28.33
CA ALA A 34 9.09 5.60 -29.22
C ALA A 34 9.70 7.01 -29.32
N GLY A 35 10.72 7.31 -28.50
CA GLY A 35 11.41 8.61 -28.50
C GLY A 35 10.83 9.63 -27.51
N GLU A 36 9.89 9.21 -26.67
CA GLU A 36 9.36 10.04 -25.59
C GLU A 36 10.44 10.28 -24.50
N THR A 37 10.31 11.39 -23.79
CA THR A 37 11.19 11.73 -22.66
C THR A 37 10.42 11.57 -21.35
N LEU A 38 10.98 10.80 -20.43
CA LEU A 38 10.41 10.65 -19.10
C LEU A 38 10.87 11.78 -18.17
N PRO A 39 10.04 12.17 -17.18
CA PRO A 39 10.45 13.11 -16.15
C PRO A 39 11.72 12.66 -15.43
N PRO A 40 12.60 13.57 -14.98
CA PRO A 40 13.84 13.20 -14.29
C PRO A 40 13.58 12.41 -13.03
N ILE A 41 14.49 11.49 -12.69
CA ILE A 41 14.49 10.81 -11.40
C ILE A 41 15.00 11.74 -10.30
N GLU A 42 14.68 11.45 -9.02
CA GLU A 42 15.25 12.18 -7.88
C GLU A 42 16.31 11.31 -7.20
N VAL A 43 17.51 11.84 -7.04
CA VAL A 43 18.63 11.16 -6.38
C VAL A 43 19.32 12.07 -5.39
N VAL A 44 20.00 11.48 -4.40
CA VAL A 44 20.93 12.20 -3.52
C VAL A 44 22.35 11.74 -3.80
N ALA A 45 23.29 12.69 -3.85
CA ALA A 45 24.70 12.37 -4.00
C ALA A 45 25.23 11.64 -2.75
N THR A 46 26.06 10.61 -2.95
CA THR A 46 26.75 9.85 -1.91
C THR A 46 28.27 9.88 -2.20
N GLU A 47 29.08 9.40 -1.30
CA GLU A 47 30.54 9.32 -1.49
C GLU A 47 30.94 8.44 -2.68
N THR A 48 30.14 7.43 -3.01
CA THR A 48 30.44 6.42 -4.04
C THR A 48 29.54 6.50 -5.27
N GLY A 49 28.65 7.49 -5.36
CA GLY A 49 27.71 7.63 -6.48
C GLY A 49 26.43 8.34 -6.06
N HIS A 50 25.29 7.74 -6.36
CA HIS A 50 23.98 8.34 -6.11
C HIS A 50 23.05 7.32 -5.47
N ARG A 51 22.21 7.77 -4.54
CA ARG A 51 21.11 6.96 -4.00
C ARG A 51 19.79 7.43 -4.59
N LEU A 52 19.01 6.49 -5.12
CA LEU A 52 17.70 6.77 -5.67
C LEU A 52 16.69 7.14 -4.57
N ILE A 53 16.02 8.28 -4.71
CA ILE A 53 14.91 8.72 -3.86
C ILE A 53 13.57 8.41 -4.53
N ALA A 54 13.39 8.84 -5.79
CA ALA A 54 12.16 8.64 -6.55
C ALA A 54 12.43 8.29 -8.02
N GLY A 55 11.53 7.49 -8.62
CA GLY A 55 11.60 7.15 -10.04
C GLY A 55 12.14 5.76 -10.35
N ALA A 56 11.95 4.76 -9.48
CA ALA A 56 12.44 3.40 -9.68
C ALA A 56 11.98 2.76 -11.01
N HIS A 57 10.69 2.90 -11.38
CA HIS A 57 10.19 2.39 -12.66
C HIS A 57 10.88 3.05 -13.85
N ARG A 58 11.11 4.37 -13.81
CA ARG A 58 11.84 5.11 -14.85
C ARG A 58 13.28 4.65 -14.97
N LEU A 59 13.98 4.47 -13.85
CA LEU A 59 15.33 3.93 -13.82
C LEU A 59 15.42 2.54 -14.46
N LEU A 60 14.48 1.64 -14.09
CA LEU A 60 14.43 0.29 -14.66
C LEU A 60 14.08 0.31 -16.15
N ALA A 61 13.16 1.17 -16.59
CA ALA A 61 12.83 1.33 -18.01
C ALA A 61 14.06 1.79 -18.82
N HIS A 62 14.81 2.76 -18.33
CA HIS A 62 16.08 3.17 -18.98
C HIS A 62 17.10 2.03 -19.05
N ARG A 63 17.24 1.22 -17.99
CA ARG A 63 18.08 0.01 -18.00
C ARG A 63 17.60 -1.02 -19.03
N GLN A 64 16.30 -1.23 -19.10
CA GLN A 64 15.70 -2.22 -20.02
C GLN A 64 15.94 -1.86 -21.50
N VAL A 65 15.89 -0.57 -21.86
CA VAL A 65 16.20 -0.11 -23.21
C VAL A 65 17.70 0.11 -23.47
N GLY A 66 18.57 -0.25 -22.51
CA GLY A 66 20.03 -0.18 -22.67
C GLY A 66 20.62 1.22 -22.63
N ARG A 67 19.93 2.21 -22.07
CA ARG A 67 20.50 3.54 -21.87
C ARG A 67 21.58 3.50 -20.78
N LEU A 68 22.66 4.25 -20.99
CA LEU A 68 23.78 4.33 -20.05
C LEU A 68 23.63 5.49 -19.07
N GLU A 69 22.84 6.48 -19.43
CA GLU A 69 22.64 7.71 -18.66
C GLU A 69 21.16 8.03 -18.51
N ILE A 70 20.85 8.80 -17.46
CA ILE A 70 19.50 9.24 -17.14
C ILE A 70 19.51 10.66 -16.57
N GLU A 71 18.48 11.45 -16.91
CA GLU A 71 18.26 12.74 -16.27
C GLU A 71 17.82 12.58 -14.82
N ALA A 72 18.48 13.31 -13.92
CA ALA A 72 18.23 13.26 -12.49
C ALA A 72 18.22 14.67 -11.87
N ASP A 73 17.30 14.90 -10.97
CA ASP A 73 17.35 16.01 -10.01
C ASP A 73 18.25 15.57 -8.83
N VAL A 74 19.51 16.00 -8.89
CA VAL A 74 20.50 15.65 -7.88
C VAL A 74 20.36 16.58 -6.68
N LYS A 75 19.96 16.02 -5.56
CA LYS A 75 19.86 16.72 -4.27
C LYS A 75 21.20 16.69 -3.55
N ASP A 76 21.48 17.77 -2.84
CA ASP A 76 22.66 17.86 -1.98
C ASP A 76 22.53 16.88 -0.80
N ALA A 77 23.63 16.20 -0.47
CA ALA A 77 23.68 15.30 0.70
C ALA A 77 23.35 16.02 2.02
N SER A 78 23.66 17.32 2.13
CA SER A 78 23.31 18.13 3.31
C SER A 78 21.81 18.31 3.51
N ALA A 79 21.00 18.23 2.43
CA ALA A 79 19.54 18.28 2.51
C ALA A 79 18.95 16.97 3.07
N TYR A 80 19.74 15.91 3.10
CA TYR A 80 19.39 14.58 3.59
C TYR A 80 20.47 14.09 4.57
N ALA A 81 20.50 14.71 5.75
CA ALA A 81 21.57 14.57 6.75
C ALA A 81 21.90 13.12 7.14
N ASP A 82 20.99 12.18 6.91
CA ASP A 82 21.18 10.76 7.19
C ASP A 82 20.25 9.87 6.33
N ALA A 83 20.44 8.56 6.45
CA ALA A 83 19.62 7.56 5.76
C ALA A 83 18.13 7.65 6.16
N ALA A 84 17.81 8.11 7.36
CA ALA A 84 16.45 8.29 7.85
C ALA A 84 15.75 9.45 7.14
N ALA A 85 16.43 10.57 6.89
CA ALA A 85 15.91 11.71 6.14
C ALA A 85 15.61 11.33 4.67
N CYS A 86 16.51 10.59 4.02
CA CYS A 86 16.27 10.02 2.68
C CYS A 86 15.04 9.13 2.66
N ARG A 87 14.92 8.24 3.64
CA ARG A 87 13.80 7.31 3.76
C ARG A 87 12.47 8.03 4.00
N LEU A 88 12.48 9.05 4.84
CA LEU A 88 11.30 9.88 5.11
C LEU A 88 10.83 10.62 3.86
N ARG A 89 11.76 11.10 3.03
CA ARG A 89 11.44 11.73 1.75
C ARG A 89 10.81 10.75 0.77
N GLU A 90 11.36 9.53 0.67
CA GLU A 90 10.79 8.44 -0.14
C GLU A 90 9.35 8.12 0.31
N ILE A 91 9.13 7.99 1.61
CA ILE A 91 7.80 7.73 2.18
C ILE A 91 6.83 8.84 1.79
N LYS A 92 7.19 10.10 2.00
CA LYS A 92 6.35 11.25 1.67
C LYS A 92 6.01 11.31 0.19
N GLU A 93 6.98 11.08 -0.68
CA GLU A 93 6.77 11.06 -2.12
C GLU A 93 5.81 9.94 -2.53
N ASN A 94 6.01 8.74 -2.01
CA ASN A 94 5.13 7.62 -2.26
C ASN A 94 3.70 7.86 -1.74
N MET A 95 3.53 8.48 -0.57
CA MET A 95 2.22 8.75 0.00
C MET A 95 1.39 9.79 -0.76
N VAL A 96 2.03 10.65 -1.54
CA VAL A 96 1.35 11.65 -2.40
C VAL A 96 0.83 11.03 -3.71
N ARG A 97 1.31 9.85 -4.09
CA ARG A 97 0.87 9.17 -5.30
C ARG A 97 -0.50 8.54 -5.13
N PHE A 98 -1.40 8.79 -6.07
CA PHE A 98 -2.77 8.24 -6.09
C PHE A 98 -2.84 6.70 -6.23
N GLU A 99 -1.76 6.03 -6.61
CA GLU A 99 -1.71 4.61 -6.99
C GLU A 99 -1.20 3.66 -5.89
N LEU A 100 -1.09 4.12 -4.64
CA LEU A 100 -0.71 3.24 -3.55
C LEU A 100 -1.85 2.30 -3.17
N THR A 101 -1.58 1.00 -3.14
CA THR A 101 -2.47 0.05 -2.51
C THR A 101 -2.57 0.32 -1.00
N VAL A 102 -3.60 -0.24 -0.36
CA VAL A 102 -3.75 -0.16 1.10
C VAL A 102 -2.54 -0.80 1.80
N LEU A 103 -2.01 -1.89 1.26
CA LEU A 103 -0.82 -2.58 1.78
C LEU A 103 0.44 -1.72 1.64
N ASP A 104 0.70 -1.11 0.47
CA ASP A 104 1.83 -0.21 0.26
C ASP A 104 1.81 0.96 1.24
N ARG A 105 0.63 1.56 1.43
CA ARG A 105 0.43 2.66 2.38
C ARG A 105 0.70 2.23 3.82
N ALA A 106 0.26 1.03 4.19
CA ALA A 106 0.49 0.48 5.52
C ALA A 106 1.98 0.28 5.80
N ILE A 107 2.73 -0.28 4.83
CA ILE A 107 4.18 -0.47 4.93
C ILE A 107 4.90 0.87 5.08
N ALA A 108 4.54 1.86 4.25
CA ALA A 108 5.14 3.19 4.30
C ALA A 108 4.90 3.90 5.65
N LEU A 109 3.69 3.79 6.19
CA LEU A 109 3.34 4.37 7.50
C LEU A 109 4.05 3.68 8.67
N ALA A 110 4.19 2.36 8.63
CA ALA A 110 4.91 1.62 9.64
C ALA A 110 6.40 1.98 9.65
N GLU A 111 7.01 2.14 8.49
CA GLU A 111 8.41 2.59 8.40
C GLU A 111 8.56 4.03 8.89
N TRP A 112 7.63 4.92 8.57
CA TRP A 112 7.63 6.27 9.12
C TRP A 112 7.52 6.25 10.65
N LYS A 113 6.63 5.41 11.19
CA LYS A 113 6.51 5.21 12.65
C LYS A 113 7.85 4.79 13.25
N ARG A 114 8.51 3.80 12.67
CA ARG A 114 9.82 3.32 13.12
C ARG A 114 10.88 4.44 13.15
N LEU A 115 10.94 5.26 12.09
CA LEU A 115 11.86 6.39 12.00
C LEU A 115 11.52 7.49 13.01
N TYR A 116 10.22 7.76 13.20
CA TYR A 116 9.77 8.74 14.19
C TYR A 116 10.12 8.29 15.62
N GLU A 117 9.97 7.01 15.92
CA GLU A 117 10.34 6.41 17.20
C GLU A 117 11.85 6.49 17.45
N ALA A 118 12.65 6.24 16.44
CA ALA A 118 14.11 6.35 16.54
C ALA A 118 14.58 7.80 16.77
N ALA A 119 13.92 8.77 16.13
CA ALA A 119 14.24 10.20 16.27
C ALA A 119 13.72 10.82 17.57
N ASN A 120 12.69 10.24 18.18
CA ASN A 120 12.05 10.72 19.39
C ASN A 120 12.04 9.63 20.49
N PRO A 121 13.20 9.18 20.96
CA PRO A 121 13.24 8.15 21.98
C PRO A 121 12.49 8.59 23.23
N LEU A 122 11.67 7.68 23.77
CA LEU A 122 10.99 7.93 25.04
C LEU A 122 12.02 8.33 26.10
N PRO A 123 11.78 9.41 26.87
CA PRO A 123 12.69 9.80 27.92
C PRO A 123 12.89 8.62 28.87
N LYS A 124 14.13 8.21 29.05
CA LYS A 124 14.53 7.22 30.08
C LYS A 124 14.27 7.83 31.47
N ARG A 125 13.00 7.94 31.87
CA ARG A 125 12.67 8.15 33.28
C ARG A 125 13.08 6.88 34.02
N GLY A 126 13.76 7.08 35.14
CA GLY A 126 14.30 6.02 35.94
C GLY A 126 13.37 4.82 36.10
N ARG A 127 13.95 3.65 36.38
CA ARG A 127 13.34 2.31 36.40
C ARG A 127 11.83 2.34 36.64
N PRO A 128 10.98 2.04 35.62
CA PRO A 128 9.54 2.05 35.78
C PRO A 128 9.17 1.00 36.83
N SER A 129 8.43 1.41 37.84
CA SER A 129 8.06 0.54 38.96
C SER A 129 6.90 -0.43 38.64
N SER A 130 6.28 -0.32 37.47
CA SER A 130 5.19 -1.23 37.04
C SER A 130 5.08 -1.40 35.53
N LYS A 131 4.52 -2.55 35.09
CA LYS A 131 4.19 -2.82 33.68
C LYS A 131 3.20 -1.79 33.09
N GLU A 132 2.33 -1.22 33.92
CA GLU A 132 1.32 -0.22 33.53
C GLU A 132 1.98 1.06 33.00
N THR A 133 3.04 1.57 33.65
CA THR A 133 3.73 2.79 33.22
C THR A 133 4.42 2.67 31.85
N LEU A 134 4.85 1.47 31.46
CA LEU A 134 5.42 1.22 30.14
C LEU A 134 4.35 1.19 29.05
N GLN A 135 3.20 0.61 29.35
CA GLN A 135 2.05 0.57 28.44
C GLN A 135 1.48 1.97 28.21
N ASP A 136 1.37 2.79 29.26
CA ASP A 136 0.89 4.16 29.15
C ASP A 136 1.85 5.05 28.34
N ALA A 137 3.15 4.90 28.55
CA ALA A 137 4.15 5.63 27.77
C ALA A 137 4.10 5.24 26.26
N ALA A 138 3.97 3.95 25.96
CA ALA A 138 3.84 3.46 24.58
C ALA A 138 2.54 3.96 23.92
N LYS A 139 1.45 4.03 24.67
CA LYS A 139 0.16 4.56 24.19
C LYS A 139 0.23 6.05 23.86
N ILE A 140 0.75 6.86 24.77
CA ILE A 140 0.96 8.31 24.56
C ILE A 140 1.86 8.55 23.35
N PHE A 141 2.85 7.71 23.16
CA PHE A 141 3.77 7.81 22.03
C PHE A 141 3.08 7.46 20.70
N ALA A 142 2.31 6.38 20.66
CA ALA A 142 1.52 5.99 19.49
C ALA A 142 0.48 7.08 19.11
N GLU A 143 -0.15 7.72 20.09
CA GLU A 143 -1.06 8.85 19.89
C GLU A 143 -0.33 10.06 19.28
N ARG A 144 0.87 10.40 19.76
CA ARG A 144 1.67 11.51 19.19
C ARG A 144 2.09 11.24 17.75
N PHE A 145 2.52 10.03 17.42
CA PHE A 145 2.83 9.66 16.04
C PHE A 145 1.60 9.75 15.16
N SER A 146 0.48 9.16 15.60
CA SER A 146 -0.77 9.13 14.82
C SER A 146 -1.28 10.53 14.54
N SER A 147 -1.24 11.44 15.52
CA SER A 147 -1.62 12.83 15.36
C SER A 147 -0.69 13.59 14.41
N ALA A 148 0.62 13.41 14.54
CA ALA A 148 1.61 14.04 13.65
C ALA A 148 1.44 13.54 12.20
N ALA A 149 1.29 12.23 12.00
CA ALA A 149 1.11 11.64 10.68
C ALA A 149 -0.24 12.03 10.06
N ALA A 150 -1.32 12.06 10.83
CA ALA A 150 -2.64 12.50 10.40
C ALA A 150 -2.61 13.93 9.85
N SER A 151 -1.96 14.85 10.57
CA SER A 151 -1.81 16.24 10.18
C SER A 151 -1.01 16.40 8.87
N VAL A 152 0.09 15.65 8.71
CA VAL A 152 0.97 15.75 7.53
C VAL A 152 0.31 15.14 6.29
N LEU A 153 -0.43 14.06 6.44
CA LEU A 153 -1.02 13.29 5.32
C LEU A 153 -2.48 13.66 5.04
N ASN A 154 -3.09 14.47 5.88
CA ASN A 154 -4.50 14.81 5.81
C ASN A 154 -5.43 13.58 5.79
N ILE A 155 -5.12 12.60 6.64
CA ILE A 155 -5.92 11.38 6.85
C ILE A 155 -6.29 11.24 8.33
N SER A 156 -7.32 10.43 8.64
CA SER A 156 -7.74 10.24 10.02
C SER A 156 -6.71 9.43 10.83
N GLU A 157 -6.59 9.71 12.12
CA GLU A 157 -5.78 8.89 13.05
C GLU A 157 -6.19 7.41 13.01
N ARG A 158 -7.49 7.14 12.87
CA ARG A 158 -8.03 5.77 12.73
C ARG A 158 -7.44 5.05 11.51
N SER A 159 -7.27 5.75 10.39
CA SER A 159 -6.64 5.19 9.19
C SER A 159 -5.18 4.83 9.44
N ILE A 160 -4.49 5.61 10.26
CA ILE A 160 -3.10 5.34 10.65
C ILE A 160 -3.02 4.10 11.55
N TYR A 161 -3.93 3.96 12.51
CA TYR A 161 -3.99 2.76 13.35
C TYR A 161 -4.21 1.50 12.51
N PHE A 162 -5.15 1.52 11.57
CA PHE A 162 -5.38 0.38 10.67
C PHE A 162 -4.16 0.08 9.81
N ALA A 163 -3.48 1.09 9.29
CA ALA A 163 -2.27 0.90 8.50
C ALA A 163 -1.14 0.27 9.33
N VAL A 164 -0.95 0.71 10.57
CA VAL A 164 0.04 0.12 11.49
C VAL A 164 -0.34 -1.33 11.84
N GLU A 165 -1.63 -1.64 12.05
CA GLU A 165 -2.12 -3.01 12.26
C GLU A 165 -1.84 -3.89 11.03
N ILE A 166 -2.17 -3.45 9.83
CA ILE A 166 -1.90 -4.17 8.57
C ILE A 166 -0.40 -4.44 8.40
N ALA A 167 0.45 -3.49 8.75
CA ALA A 167 1.90 -3.65 8.66
C ALA A 167 2.47 -4.73 9.61
N THR A 168 1.70 -5.26 10.55
CA THR A 168 2.10 -6.41 11.39
C THR A 168 2.04 -7.75 10.65
N ILE A 169 1.46 -7.80 9.45
CA ILE A 169 1.50 -9.00 8.60
C ILE A 169 2.97 -9.37 8.34
N ASP A 170 3.26 -10.67 8.37
CA ASP A 170 4.61 -11.21 8.11
C ASP A 170 5.21 -10.64 6.81
N GLU A 171 6.49 -10.29 6.83
CA GLU A 171 7.15 -9.63 5.70
C GLU A 171 7.09 -10.46 4.41
N VAL A 172 7.25 -11.78 4.50
CA VAL A 172 7.18 -12.68 3.35
C VAL A 172 5.77 -12.64 2.76
N VAL A 173 4.74 -12.73 3.60
CA VAL A 173 3.33 -12.67 3.19
C VAL A 173 3.00 -11.32 2.54
N ARG A 174 3.48 -10.21 3.11
CA ARG A 174 3.28 -8.88 2.50
C ARG A 174 3.87 -8.79 1.11
N ARG A 175 5.08 -9.33 0.91
CA ARG A 175 5.77 -9.35 -0.38
C ARG A 175 5.02 -10.17 -1.41
N GLU A 176 4.56 -11.36 -1.05
CA GLU A 176 3.78 -12.24 -1.92
C GLU A 176 2.44 -11.63 -2.33
N LEU A 177 1.79 -10.86 -1.45
CA LEU A 177 0.49 -10.26 -1.69
C LEU A 177 0.55 -8.86 -2.34
N THR A 178 1.73 -8.29 -2.56
CA THR A 178 1.88 -6.90 -3.07
C THR A 178 1.14 -6.64 -4.37
N LEU A 179 1.10 -7.60 -5.29
CA LEU A 179 0.42 -7.51 -6.59
C LEU A 179 -0.95 -8.19 -6.61
N HIS A 180 -1.34 -8.83 -5.52
CA HIS A 180 -2.63 -9.51 -5.43
C HIS A 180 -3.76 -8.50 -5.19
N PRO A 181 -4.97 -8.69 -5.74
CA PRO A 181 -6.10 -7.76 -5.53
C PRO A 181 -6.44 -7.48 -4.07
N ILE A 182 -6.14 -8.41 -3.16
CA ILE A 182 -6.35 -8.25 -1.72
C ILE A 182 -5.49 -7.11 -1.12
N ALA A 183 -4.38 -6.74 -1.76
CA ALA A 183 -3.51 -5.65 -1.32
C ALA A 183 -4.23 -4.29 -1.24
N ASP A 184 -5.37 -4.16 -1.93
CA ASP A 184 -6.18 -2.95 -1.92
C ASP A 184 -7.45 -3.09 -1.06
N ASN A 185 -7.63 -4.22 -0.38
CA ASN A 185 -8.79 -4.47 0.47
C ASN A 185 -8.42 -4.37 1.96
N GLN A 186 -8.71 -3.21 2.57
CA GLN A 186 -8.40 -2.96 3.98
C GLN A 186 -9.04 -3.98 4.94
N GLY A 187 -10.28 -4.42 4.67
CA GLY A 187 -10.99 -5.37 5.51
C GLY A 187 -10.31 -6.74 5.55
N GLU A 188 -9.93 -7.25 4.40
CA GLU A 188 -9.22 -8.52 4.25
C GLU A 188 -7.82 -8.46 4.86
N LEU A 189 -7.08 -7.36 4.63
CA LEU A 189 -5.75 -7.17 5.21
C LEU A 189 -5.79 -7.09 6.74
N LEU A 190 -6.80 -6.43 7.32
CA LEU A 190 -6.99 -6.40 8.77
C LEU A 190 -7.35 -7.78 9.33
N ALA A 191 -8.20 -8.54 8.64
CA ALA A 191 -8.51 -9.92 9.03
C ALA A 191 -7.25 -10.79 9.02
N LEU A 192 -6.40 -10.66 7.98
CA LEU A 192 -5.13 -11.36 7.88
C LEU A 192 -4.14 -10.95 8.98
N ALA A 193 -4.04 -9.66 9.29
CA ALA A 193 -3.13 -9.12 10.31
C ALA A 193 -3.43 -9.67 11.72
N ARG A 194 -4.68 -10.03 12.00
CA ARG A 194 -5.13 -10.59 13.29
C ARG A 194 -4.78 -12.07 13.48
N GLU A 195 -4.40 -12.73 12.42
CA GLU A 195 -3.94 -14.12 12.47
C GLU A 195 -2.47 -14.21 12.91
N ASN A 196 -2.07 -15.33 13.52
CA ASN A 196 -0.67 -15.56 13.80
C ASN A 196 0.13 -15.83 12.52
N VAL A 197 1.44 -15.64 12.56
CA VAL A 197 2.33 -15.73 11.37
C VAL A 197 2.18 -17.05 10.63
N ALA A 198 2.06 -18.17 11.34
CA ALA A 198 1.92 -19.48 10.70
C ALA A 198 0.59 -19.60 9.93
N ARG A 199 -0.49 -19.02 10.45
CA ARG A 199 -1.79 -18.96 9.75
C ARG A 199 -1.78 -17.96 8.62
N GLN A 200 -1.15 -16.79 8.79
CA GLN A 200 -0.99 -15.81 7.72
C GLN A 200 -0.36 -16.43 6.47
N ARG A 201 0.72 -17.21 6.63
CA ARG A 201 1.39 -17.90 5.52
C ARG A 201 0.50 -18.94 4.85
N LYS A 202 -0.27 -19.72 5.63
CA LYS A 202 -1.22 -20.69 5.07
C LYS A 202 -2.35 -20.00 4.30
N ILE A 203 -2.90 -18.92 4.85
CA ILE A 203 -3.95 -18.12 4.21
C ILE A 203 -3.43 -17.54 2.90
N ALA A 204 -2.23 -16.94 2.90
CA ALA A 204 -1.60 -16.42 1.68
C ALA A 204 -1.43 -17.49 0.60
N ALA A 205 -1.00 -18.69 0.97
CA ALA A 205 -0.89 -19.81 0.03
C ALA A 205 -2.23 -20.15 -0.63
N TYR A 206 -3.34 -20.16 0.12
CA TYR A 206 -4.67 -20.38 -0.46
C TYR A 206 -5.13 -19.25 -1.38
N LEU A 207 -4.83 -17.99 -1.01
CA LEU A 207 -5.21 -16.82 -1.81
C LEU A 207 -4.43 -16.73 -3.13
N LEU A 208 -3.18 -17.19 -3.14
CA LEU A 208 -2.30 -17.17 -4.32
C LEU A 208 -2.50 -18.39 -5.23
N ASP A 209 -3.15 -19.44 -4.74
CA ASP A 209 -3.47 -20.64 -5.52
C ASP A 209 -4.74 -20.38 -6.35
N ALA A 210 -4.55 -20.14 -7.65
CA ALA A 210 -5.63 -19.88 -8.60
C ALA A 210 -6.65 -21.04 -8.69
N ASP A 211 -6.22 -22.27 -8.41
CA ASP A 211 -7.08 -23.46 -8.48
C ASP A 211 -7.90 -23.67 -7.21
N SER A 212 -7.56 -22.99 -6.13
CA SER A 212 -8.27 -23.07 -4.85
C SER A 212 -9.70 -22.54 -4.89
N GLY A 213 -9.98 -21.58 -5.78
CA GLY A 213 -11.24 -20.81 -5.82
C GLY A 213 -11.46 -19.91 -4.61
N ILE A 214 -10.48 -19.76 -3.72
CA ILE A 214 -10.54 -18.96 -2.49
C ILE A 214 -10.11 -17.53 -2.78
N THR A 215 -10.99 -16.56 -2.51
CA THR A 215 -10.75 -15.14 -2.81
C THR A 215 -10.79 -14.25 -1.57
N SER A 216 -11.01 -14.81 -0.38
CA SER A 216 -11.08 -14.05 0.87
C SER A 216 -10.35 -14.76 2.02
N VAL A 217 -9.91 -13.96 2.97
CA VAL A 217 -9.28 -14.46 4.22
C VAL A 217 -10.23 -15.37 4.99
N ALA A 218 -11.51 -15.01 5.06
CA ALA A 218 -12.50 -15.81 5.78
C ALA A 218 -12.72 -17.20 5.17
N ASP A 219 -12.71 -17.32 3.82
CA ASP A 219 -12.82 -18.62 3.14
C ASP A 219 -11.55 -19.46 3.36
N ALA A 220 -10.38 -18.82 3.30
CA ALA A 220 -9.10 -19.50 3.57
C ALA A 220 -9.04 -20.03 5.03
N VAL A 221 -9.51 -19.23 5.98
CA VAL A 221 -9.64 -19.66 7.40
C VAL A 221 -10.57 -20.84 7.51
N ALA A 222 -11.74 -20.80 6.88
CA ALA A 222 -12.71 -21.91 6.90
C ALA A 222 -12.12 -23.19 6.30
N ALA A 223 -11.35 -23.08 5.20
CA ALA A 223 -10.66 -24.23 4.58
C ALA A 223 -9.58 -24.82 5.51
N ILE A 224 -8.80 -23.95 6.17
CA ILE A 224 -7.77 -24.38 7.14
C ILE A 224 -8.40 -25.10 8.33
N ASP A 225 -9.49 -24.56 8.85
CA ASP A 225 -10.19 -25.07 10.05
C ASP A 225 -11.18 -26.20 9.71
N LYS A 226 -11.35 -26.53 8.42
CA LYS A 226 -12.32 -27.52 7.91
C LYS A 226 -13.74 -27.23 8.38
N THR A 227 -14.08 -25.96 8.41
CA THR A 227 -15.43 -25.46 8.72
C THR A 227 -16.15 -25.03 7.45
N PRO A 228 -17.49 -25.02 7.41
CA PRO A 228 -18.20 -24.47 6.27
C PRO A 228 -17.81 -23.00 6.06
N PRO A 229 -17.73 -22.54 4.79
CA PRO A 229 -17.46 -21.14 4.50
C PRO A 229 -18.53 -20.25 5.15
N PRO A 230 -18.18 -19.01 5.49
CA PRO A 230 -19.13 -18.11 6.14
C PRO A 230 -20.35 -17.87 5.24
N ASP A 231 -21.53 -17.93 5.83
CA ASP A 231 -22.78 -17.63 5.13
C ASP A 231 -22.76 -16.17 4.70
N ARG A 232 -22.84 -15.96 3.39
CA ARG A 232 -22.84 -14.63 2.79
C ARG A 232 -24.20 -14.36 2.19
N ALA A 233 -24.83 -13.29 2.67
CA ALA A 233 -26.03 -12.78 2.03
C ALA A 233 -25.79 -12.64 0.51
N PRO A 234 -26.69 -13.14 -0.34
CA PRO A 234 -26.58 -13.04 -1.77
C PRO A 234 -26.31 -11.59 -2.22
N ALA A 235 -25.56 -11.41 -3.31
CA ALA A 235 -25.18 -10.06 -3.77
C ALA A 235 -26.39 -9.14 -3.99
N TRP A 236 -27.52 -9.70 -4.48
CA TRP A 236 -28.76 -8.97 -4.67
C TRP A 236 -29.35 -8.40 -3.38
N GLU A 237 -29.14 -9.04 -2.25
CA GLU A 237 -29.66 -8.58 -0.96
C GLU A 237 -28.96 -7.32 -0.48
N LYS A 238 -27.64 -7.19 -0.75
CA LYS A 238 -26.89 -5.95 -0.50
C LYS A 238 -27.42 -4.80 -1.37
N VAL A 239 -27.69 -5.09 -2.65
CA VAL A 239 -28.29 -4.12 -3.58
C VAL A 239 -29.67 -3.71 -3.10
N SER A 240 -30.52 -4.66 -2.70
CA SER A 240 -31.85 -4.41 -2.17
C SER A 240 -31.84 -3.53 -0.92
N ASN A 241 -30.93 -3.82 0.03
CA ASN A 241 -30.74 -3.01 1.23
C ASN A 241 -30.25 -1.59 0.95
N THR A 242 -29.46 -1.40 -0.09
CA THR A 242 -29.00 -0.07 -0.53
C THR A 242 -30.14 0.67 -1.24
N PHE A 243 -30.80 -0.01 -2.17
CA PHE A 243 -31.91 0.53 -2.94
C PHE A 243 -33.07 1.00 -2.05
N SER A 244 -33.41 0.24 -1.02
CA SER A 244 -34.51 0.60 -0.09
C SER A 244 -34.26 1.89 0.71
N LYS A 245 -32.99 2.34 0.78
CA LYS A 245 -32.61 3.61 1.45
C LYS A 245 -32.59 4.81 0.53
N LEU A 246 -32.73 4.60 -0.78
CA LEU A 246 -32.76 5.69 -1.77
C LEU A 246 -34.09 6.44 -1.70
N LYS A 247 -34.05 7.73 -2.02
CA LYS A 247 -35.25 8.54 -2.25
C LYS A 247 -35.97 8.10 -3.51
N ALA A 248 -37.29 8.32 -3.60
CA ALA A 248 -38.11 7.88 -4.73
C ALA A 248 -37.54 8.30 -6.10
N ALA A 249 -37.03 9.55 -6.22
CA ALA A 249 -36.43 10.01 -7.46
C ALA A 249 -35.17 9.21 -7.86
N GLU A 250 -34.37 8.80 -6.89
CA GLU A 250 -33.16 8.00 -7.12
C GLU A 250 -33.54 6.54 -7.47
N GLN A 251 -34.61 6.00 -6.86
CA GLN A 251 -35.15 4.69 -7.18
C GLN A 251 -35.68 4.66 -8.63
N TYR A 252 -36.36 5.72 -9.08
CA TYR A 252 -36.82 5.83 -10.46
C TYR A 252 -35.66 5.92 -11.44
N ALA A 253 -34.64 6.73 -11.14
CA ALA A 253 -33.43 6.80 -11.96
C ALA A 253 -32.71 5.43 -12.06
N PHE A 254 -32.71 4.63 -10.97
CA PHE A 254 -32.19 3.27 -10.99
C PHE A 254 -33.03 2.37 -11.92
N PHE A 255 -34.36 2.46 -11.89
CA PHE A 255 -35.22 1.71 -12.78
C PHE A 255 -35.01 2.09 -14.25
N ASP A 256 -34.84 3.37 -14.54
CA ASP A 256 -34.57 3.85 -15.90
C ASP A 256 -33.23 3.31 -16.43
N ALA A 257 -32.20 3.34 -15.58
CA ALA A 257 -30.87 2.82 -15.91
C ALA A 257 -30.85 1.31 -16.16
N HIS A 258 -31.82 0.56 -15.60
CA HIS A 258 -31.93 -0.90 -15.70
C HIS A 258 -33.20 -1.37 -16.43
N ALA A 259 -33.83 -0.49 -17.22
CA ALA A 259 -35.14 -0.74 -17.87
C ALA A 259 -35.16 -2.01 -18.69
N ASP A 260 -34.09 -2.28 -19.45
CA ASP A 260 -34.00 -3.49 -20.32
C ASP A 260 -33.98 -4.76 -19.47
N ALA A 261 -33.21 -4.81 -18.40
CA ALA A 261 -33.14 -5.96 -17.50
C ALA A 261 -34.46 -6.19 -16.76
N ILE A 262 -35.12 -5.13 -16.32
CA ILE A 262 -36.42 -5.18 -15.67
C ILE A 262 -37.49 -5.70 -16.65
N THR A 263 -37.49 -5.20 -17.90
CA THR A 263 -38.42 -5.64 -18.94
C THR A 263 -38.22 -7.11 -19.28
N ALA A 264 -36.98 -7.57 -19.40
CA ALA A 264 -36.67 -8.98 -19.64
C ALA A 264 -37.15 -9.86 -18.49
N TRP A 265 -36.93 -9.45 -17.26
CA TRP A 265 -37.42 -10.16 -16.06
C TRP A 265 -38.95 -10.21 -16.02
N MET A 266 -39.65 -9.10 -16.30
CA MET A 266 -41.11 -9.07 -16.32
C MET A 266 -41.67 -10.02 -17.40
N LYS A 267 -41.05 -10.14 -18.56
CA LYS A 267 -41.42 -11.10 -19.60
C LYS A 267 -41.24 -12.55 -19.15
N SER A 268 -40.16 -12.86 -18.45
CA SER A 268 -39.90 -14.22 -17.93
C SER A 268 -40.89 -14.67 -16.84
N LYS A 269 -41.55 -13.74 -16.15
CA LYS A 269 -42.56 -14.07 -15.13
C LYS A 269 -43.95 -14.29 -15.71
N LYS A 270 -44.19 -13.90 -16.96
CA LYS A 270 -45.48 -14.07 -17.65
C LYS A 270 -45.54 -15.32 -18.53
N ALA A 271 -44.39 -15.98 -18.73
CA ALA A 271 -44.27 -17.27 -19.41
C ALA A 271 -44.31 -18.42 -18.40
#